data_26e50c9c3f6db6097687a28fa2b17c1e
#
_entry.id   26e50c9c3f6db6097687a28fa2b17c1e
#
_cell.length_a   1.000
_cell.length_b   1.000
_cell.length_c   1.000
_cell.angle_alpha   90.00
_cell.angle_beta   90.00
_cell.angle_gamma   90.00
#
_symmetry.space_group_name_H-M   'P 1'
#
loop_
_entity.id
_entity.type
_entity.pdbx_description
1 polymer ?
#
loop_
_entity_poly.entity_id
_entity_poly.type
_entity_poly.pdbx_seq_one_letter_code
_entity_poly.pdbx_strand_id
1 'polypeptide(L)'
;AKALAEAGGLELDLVVHRLVGRFRPTAADFRRLLGPPSPDEHLDRPYPFFLAYGLDGPVESLGPPDDWVAEEKWDGIRAQLIVRAGSVRLWSRGEESIGPMFPELVAGTGLPAGTVLDGEILIWGEDGPRSFFELQRRLNRRVAPTTQLSLFGEESARFIAYDLLESDGIDRRSESFESRRARLERMLETHPSDAIRGSSSIHFEDWSELAP
;
A
#
# COMPACT_ATOMS: atom_id res chain seq x y z
N ALA A 1 7.68 -17.24 14.68
CA ALA A 1 7.97 -15.84 14.98
C ALA A 1 7.81 -15.56 16.47
N LYS A 2 6.65 -15.87 17.11
CA LYS A 2 6.36 -15.54 18.51
C LYS A 2 7.42 -16.04 19.48
N ALA A 3 7.79 -17.33 19.43
CA ALA A 3 8.83 -17.89 20.30
C ALA A 3 10.22 -17.24 20.10
N LEU A 4 10.53 -16.82 18.87
CA LEU A 4 11.78 -16.11 18.56
C LEU A 4 11.76 -14.67 19.09
N ALA A 5 10.61 -14.00 19.04
CA ALA A 5 10.43 -12.68 19.63
C ALA A 5 10.60 -12.71 21.15
N GLU A 6 9.95 -13.65 21.82
CA GLU A 6 10.09 -13.89 23.25
C GLU A 6 11.54 -14.22 23.65
N ALA A 7 12.20 -15.12 22.92
CA ALA A 7 13.59 -15.52 23.18
C ALA A 7 14.59 -14.36 22.96
N GLY A 8 14.32 -13.47 22.01
CA GLY A 8 15.16 -12.31 21.70
C GLY A 8 14.81 -11.05 22.49
N GLY A 9 13.71 -11.03 23.26
CA GLY A 9 13.19 -9.81 23.89
C GLY A 9 12.83 -8.73 22.89
N LEU A 10 12.32 -9.13 21.71
CA LEU A 10 12.00 -8.26 20.58
C LEU A 10 10.50 -8.17 20.35
N GLU A 11 10.07 -7.08 19.72
CA GLU A 11 8.70 -6.95 19.23
C GLU A 11 8.38 -8.03 18.18
N LEU A 12 7.19 -8.62 18.26
CA LEU A 12 6.77 -9.68 17.34
C LEU A 12 6.82 -9.22 15.88
N ASP A 13 6.33 -8.02 15.60
CA ASP A 13 6.27 -7.45 14.26
C ASP A 13 7.65 -7.26 13.65
N LEU A 14 8.65 -6.89 14.47
CA LEU A 14 10.05 -6.82 14.03
C LEU A 14 10.57 -8.18 13.57
N VAL A 15 10.30 -9.22 14.35
CA VAL A 15 10.75 -10.59 14.03
C VAL A 15 10.03 -11.12 12.80
N VAL A 16 8.73 -10.87 12.67
CA VAL A 16 7.94 -11.22 11.47
C VAL A 16 8.53 -10.52 10.25
N HIS A 17 8.73 -9.22 10.31
CA HIS A 17 9.33 -8.44 9.23
C HIS A 17 10.70 -8.99 8.79
N ARG A 18 11.57 -9.32 9.75
CA ARG A 18 12.90 -9.90 9.46
C ARG A 18 12.83 -11.28 8.82
N LEU A 19 11.81 -12.09 9.18
CA LEU A 19 11.60 -13.42 8.61
C LEU A 19 11.03 -13.38 7.20
N VAL A 20 10.08 -12.50 6.95
CA VAL A 20 9.42 -12.33 5.65
C VAL A 20 10.37 -11.67 4.63
N GLY A 21 11.31 -10.86 5.09
CA GLY A 21 12.30 -10.21 4.25
C GLY A 21 13.30 -11.20 3.63
N ARG A 22 14.54 -10.74 3.40
CA ARG A 22 15.61 -11.55 2.78
C ARG A 22 16.30 -12.50 3.78
N PHE A 23 15.55 -13.17 4.64
CA PHE A 23 16.11 -14.14 5.57
C PHE A 23 16.66 -15.37 4.85
N ARG A 24 17.91 -15.73 5.13
CA ARG A 24 18.54 -16.98 4.70
C ARG A 24 18.90 -17.78 5.95
N PRO A 25 18.84 -19.12 5.93
CA PRO A 25 19.17 -19.95 7.09
C PRO A 25 20.69 -20.00 7.33
N THR A 26 21.29 -18.84 7.60
CA THR A 26 22.71 -18.69 7.95
C THR A 26 22.86 -18.22 9.37
N ALA A 27 24.00 -18.51 10.01
CA ALA A 27 24.31 -18.03 11.35
C ALA A 27 24.37 -16.49 11.43
N ALA A 28 24.71 -15.81 10.33
CA ALA A 28 24.73 -14.36 10.27
C ALA A 28 23.30 -13.79 10.25
N ASP A 29 22.41 -14.32 9.41
CA ASP A 29 21.03 -13.90 9.36
C ASP A 29 20.25 -14.25 10.64
N PHE A 30 20.57 -15.37 11.27
CA PHE A 30 19.99 -15.73 12.56
C PHE A 30 20.40 -14.76 13.67
N ARG A 31 21.68 -14.34 13.71
CA ARG A 31 22.13 -13.31 14.65
C ARG A 31 21.46 -11.97 14.39
N ARG A 32 21.28 -11.59 13.13
CA ARG A 32 20.54 -10.37 12.75
C ARG A 32 19.08 -10.49 13.14
N LEU A 33 18.45 -11.65 12.96
CA LEU A 33 17.05 -11.90 13.31
C LEU A 33 16.78 -11.61 14.79
N LEU A 34 17.70 -12.02 15.68
CA LEU A 34 17.57 -11.87 17.12
C LEU A 34 18.39 -10.70 17.70
N GLY A 35 19.12 -9.96 16.87
CA GLY A 35 19.90 -8.80 17.30
C GLY A 35 19.01 -7.57 17.59
N PRO A 36 19.59 -6.53 18.23
CA PRO A 36 18.87 -5.28 18.45
C PRO A 36 18.43 -4.67 17.10
N PRO A 37 17.30 -3.92 17.07
CA PRO A 37 16.89 -3.23 15.87
C PRO A 37 17.92 -2.20 15.42
N SER A 38 18.20 -2.13 14.13
CA SER A 38 18.99 -1.04 13.58
C SER A 38 18.17 0.24 13.50
N PRO A 39 18.77 1.43 13.60
CA PRO A 39 18.06 2.71 13.51
C PRO A 39 17.21 2.86 12.23
N ASP A 40 17.65 2.24 11.13
CA ASP A 40 16.99 2.36 9.82
C ASP A 40 15.93 1.27 9.57
N GLU A 41 15.86 0.26 10.44
CA GLU A 41 14.99 -0.91 10.21
C GLU A 41 13.51 -0.57 10.30
N HIS A 42 13.14 0.43 11.10
CA HIS A 42 11.77 0.95 11.16
C HIS A 42 11.39 1.75 9.90
N LEU A 43 12.38 2.32 9.18
CA LEU A 43 12.14 3.12 7.99
C LEU A 43 11.58 2.29 6.81
N ASP A 44 11.90 1.01 6.79
CA ASP A 44 11.50 0.10 5.72
C ASP A 44 10.18 -0.63 6.01
N ARG A 45 9.61 -0.48 7.22
CA ARG A 45 8.44 -1.27 7.63
C ARG A 45 7.12 -0.60 7.25
N PRO A 46 6.16 -1.40 6.74
CA PRO A 46 4.79 -0.92 6.59
C PRO A 46 4.12 -0.75 7.97
N TYR A 47 3.09 0.05 8.02
CA TYR A 47 2.15 0.03 9.13
C TYR A 47 1.27 -1.23 9.06
N PRO A 48 0.71 -1.70 10.20
CA PRO A 48 -0.27 -2.78 10.17
C PRO A 48 -1.41 -2.47 9.21
N PHE A 49 -1.73 -3.44 8.34
CA PHE A 49 -2.83 -3.28 7.39
C PHE A 49 -4.17 -3.42 8.11
N PHE A 50 -5.01 -2.42 7.98
CA PHE A 50 -6.38 -2.50 8.46
C PHE A 50 -7.23 -3.31 7.48
N LEU A 51 -7.91 -4.36 7.96
CA LEU A 51 -8.73 -5.21 7.10
C LEU A 51 -10.12 -4.63 6.92
N ALA A 52 -10.61 -4.62 5.68
CA ALA A 52 -12.02 -4.36 5.42
C ALA A 52 -12.85 -5.58 5.81
N TYR A 53 -14.01 -5.32 6.38
CA TYR A 53 -15.02 -6.34 6.74
C TYR A 53 -16.21 -6.22 5.81
N GLY A 54 -16.87 -7.35 5.53
CA GLY A 54 -18.19 -7.33 4.93
C GLY A 54 -19.20 -6.69 5.87
N LEU A 55 -20.17 -6.01 5.31
CA LEU A 55 -21.30 -5.51 6.08
C LEU A 55 -22.26 -6.67 6.37
N ASP A 56 -22.49 -6.95 7.65
CA ASP A 56 -23.46 -7.93 8.10
C ASP A 56 -24.82 -7.24 8.28
N GLY A 57 -25.64 -7.23 7.23
CA GLY A 57 -26.99 -6.65 7.28
C GLY A 57 -27.23 -5.58 6.22
N PRO A 58 -28.38 -4.89 6.29
CA PRO A 58 -28.71 -3.84 5.34
C PRO A 58 -27.81 -2.61 5.57
N VAL A 59 -27.47 -1.92 4.48
CA VAL A 59 -26.56 -0.78 4.50
C VAL A 59 -27.09 0.37 5.39
N GLU A 60 -28.39 0.51 5.53
CA GLU A 60 -29.06 1.50 6.40
C GLU A 60 -28.72 1.31 7.87
N SER A 61 -28.26 0.12 8.26
CA SER A 61 -27.78 -0.13 9.64
C SER A 61 -26.51 0.65 10.01
N LEU A 62 -25.82 1.22 9.03
CA LEU A 62 -24.66 2.08 9.22
C LEU A 62 -25.01 3.47 9.78
N GLY A 63 -26.30 3.87 9.75
CA GLY A 63 -26.73 5.19 10.20
C GLY A 63 -26.85 6.21 9.07
N PRO A 64 -26.70 7.51 9.34
CA PRO A 64 -26.85 8.54 8.32
C PRO A 64 -25.79 8.43 7.20
N PRO A 65 -26.16 8.55 5.93
CA PRO A 65 -25.22 8.55 4.79
C PRO A 65 -24.09 9.58 4.94
N ASP A 66 -24.38 10.75 5.45
CA ASP A 66 -23.41 11.86 5.62
C ASP A 66 -22.21 11.51 6.53
N ASP A 67 -22.33 10.48 7.36
CA ASP A 67 -21.24 10.02 8.23
C ASP A 67 -20.27 9.07 7.51
N TRP A 68 -20.50 8.78 6.23
CA TRP A 68 -19.79 7.75 5.49
C TRP A 68 -19.24 8.27 4.16
N VAL A 69 -18.16 7.64 3.71
CA VAL A 69 -17.61 7.83 2.37
C VAL A 69 -17.70 6.52 1.61
N ALA A 70 -18.29 6.57 0.43
CA ALA A 70 -18.31 5.44 -0.49
C ALA A 70 -17.21 5.58 -1.52
N GLU A 71 -16.54 4.47 -1.82
CA GLU A 71 -15.48 4.39 -2.83
C GLU A 71 -15.64 3.10 -3.62
N GLU A 72 -15.10 3.07 -4.83
CA GLU A 72 -15.02 1.85 -5.60
C GLU A 72 -14.12 0.82 -4.91
N LYS A 73 -14.61 -0.43 -4.83
CA LYS A 73 -13.80 -1.53 -4.35
C LYS A 73 -12.90 -2.04 -5.48
N TRP A 74 -11.69 -1.55 -5.51
CA TRP A 74 -10.69 -1.94 -6.49
C TRP A 74 -10.30 -3.42 -6.35
N ASP A 75 -10.15 -4.11 -7.48
CA ASP A 75 -9.71 -5.51 -7.55
C ASP A 75 -8.24 -5.58 -8.00
N GLY A 76 -7.33 -5.37 -7.07
CA GLY A 76 -5.90 -5.27 -7.31
C GLY A 76 -5.06 -5.93 -6.22
N ILE A 77 -3.87 -5.38 -5.98
CA ILE A 77 -3.00 -5.77 -4.86
C ILE A 77 -2.97 -4.64 -3.86
N ARG A 78 -3.57 -4.86 -2.68
CA ARG A 78 -3.43 -3.92 -1.59
C ARG A 78 -1.99 -3.80 -1.15
N ALA A 79 -1.51 -2.58 -1.11
CA ALA A 79 -0.14 -2.26 -0.79
C ALA A 79 -0.02 -0.96 0.00
N GLN A 80 1.09 -0.83 0.73
CA GLN A 80 1.54 0.44 1.25
C GLN A 80 2.74 0.93 0.43
N LEU A 81 2.66 2.18 0.00
CA LEU A 81 3.74 2.90 -0.64
C LEU A 81 4.41 3.79 0.40
N ILE A 82 5.71 3.55 0.64
CA ILE A 82 6.48 4.19 1.69
C ILE A 82 7.61 4.99 1.07
N VAL A 83 7.66 6.29 1.35
CA VAL A 83 8.74 7.20 0.93
C VAL A 83 9.46 7.70 2.17
N ARG A 84 10.56 7.07 2.53
CA ARG A 84 11.36 7.44 3.71
C ARG A 84 12.85 7.41 3.39
N ALA A 85 13.62 8.32 3.99
CA ALA A 85 15.07 8.37 3.86
C ALA A 85 15.61 8.29 2.42
N GLY A 86 14.93 8.94 1.46
CA GLY A 86 15.29 8.94 0.05
C GLY A 86 15.04 7.62 -0.69
N SER A 87 14.33 6.68 -0.06
CA SER A 87 13.95 5.39 -0.63
C SER A 87 12.46 5.27 -0.79
N VAL A 88 12.04 4.60 -1.86
CA VAL A 88 10.65 4.22 -2.09
C VAL A 88 10.51 2.71 -1.92
N ARG A 89 9.52 2.29 -1.15
CA ARG A 89 9.20 0.89 -0.89
C ARG A 89 7.73 0.63 -1.19
N LEU A 90 7.45 -0.55 -1.70
CA LEU A 90 6.10 -1.08 -1.86
C LEU A 90 6.00 -2.39 -1.09
N TRP A 91 5.05 -2.44 -0.17
CA TRP A 91 4.75 -3.63 0.62
C TRP A 91 3.34 -4.11 0.36
N SER A 92 3.19 -5.38 0.02
CA SER A 92 1.86 -5.99 -0.08
C SER A 92 1.25 -6.23 1.31
N ARG A 93 -0.06 -6.46 1.35
CA ARG A 93 -0.78 -6.85 2.59
C ARG A 93 -0.17 -8.10 3.26
N GLY A 94 0.45 -8.98 2.50
CA GLY A 94 1.18 -10.15 3.02
C GLY A 94 2.56 -9.82 3.56
N GLU A 95 2.90 -8.54 3.73
CA GLU A 95 4.22 -8.05 4.17
C GLU A 95 5.37 -8.52 3.25
N GLU A 96 5.10 -8.65 1.97
CA GLU A 96 6.10 -8.93 0.95
C GLU A 96 6.56 -7.64 0.27
N SER A 97 7.87 -7.47 0.10
CA SER A 97 8.43 -6.35 -0.67
C SER A 97 8.21 -6.59 -2.16
N ILE A 98 7.29 -5.86 -2.75
CA ILE A 98 6.87 -6.00 -4.15
C ILE A 98 7.41 -4.88 -5.07
N GLY A 99 8.15 -3.92 -4.54
CA GLY A 99 8.73 -2.81 -5.31
C GLY A 99 9.50 -3.23 -6.57
N PRO A 100 10.34 -4.28 -6.55
CA PRO A 100 11.03 -4.75 -7.74
C PRO A 100 10.13 -5.20 -8.90
N MET A 101 8.86 -5.53 -8.62
CA MET A 101 7.88 -5.93 -9.64
C MET A 101 7.18 -4.72 -10.29
N PHE A 102 7.28 -3.55 -9.65
CA PHE A 102 6.63 -2.30 -10.06
C PHE A 102 7.62 -1.12 -10.07
N PRO A 103 8.70 -1.21 -10.89
CA PRO A 103 9.75 -0.17 -10.92
C PRO A 103 9.21 1.20 -11.33
N GLU A 104 8.17 1.27 -12.15
CA GLU A 104 7.51 2.51 -12.53
C GLU A 104 6.82 3.22 -11.36
N LEU A 105 6.25 2.47 -10.41
CA LEU A 105 5.68 3.04 -9.19
C LEU A 105 6.78 3.57 -8.28
N VAL A 106 7.89 2.84 -8.16
CA VAL A 106 9.03 3.25 -7.34
C VAL A 106 9.71 4.50 -7.91
N ALA A 107 9.90 4.57 -9.23
CA ALA A 107 10.54 5.71 -9.89
C ALA A 107 9.61 6.91 -10.07
N GLY A 108 8.32 6.67 -10.24
CA GLY A 108 7.32 7.70 -10.61
C GLY A 108 6.56 8.31 -9.45
N THR A 109 6.92 8.03 -8.19
CA THR A 109 6.16 8.53 -7.05
C THR A 109 6.07 10.04 -6.96
N GLY A 110 7.18 10.76 -7.13
CA GLY A 110 7.25 12.22 -6.95
C GLY A 110 6.82 12.73 -5.57
N LEU A 111 6.51 11.84 -4.62
CA LEU A 111 6.01 12.19 -3.30
C LEU A 111 7.13 12.63 -2.35
N PRO A 112 6.84 13.51 -1.38
CA PRO A 112 7.82 13.96 -0.40
C PRO A 112 8.26 12.82 0.54
N ALA A 113 9.47 12.93 1.07
CA ALA A 113 9.96 12.04 2.11
C ALA A 113 9.09 12.12 3.37
N GLY A 114 8.93 11.00 4.09
CA GLY A 114 8.05 10.92 5.25
C GLY A 114 6.58 10.72 4.86
N THR A 115 6.34 10.10 3.70
CA THR A 115 4.98 9.78 3.22
C THR A 115 4.75 8.27 3.26
N VAL A 116 3.61 7.85 3.79
CA VAL A 116 3.09 6.49 3.67
C VAL A 116 1.64 6.53 3.22
N LEU A 117 1.39 5.92 2.07
CA LEU A 117 0.05 5.76 1.50
C LEU A 117 -0.42 4.32 1.65
N ASP A 118 -1.69 4.11 1.94
CA ASP A 118 -2.39 2.83 1.79
C ASP A 118 -3.24 2.89 0.52
N GLY A 119 -3.20 1.84 -0.28
CA GLY A 119 -3.87 1.86 -1.58
C GLY A 119 -3.87 0.51 -2.26
N GLU A 120 -4.31 0.51 -3.52
CA GLU A 120 -4.41 -0.66 -4.37
C GLU A 120 -3.53 -0.47 -5.62
N ILE A 121 -2.77 -1.50 -5.98
CA ILE A 121 -2.01 -1.52 -7.23
C ILE A 121 -2.87 -2.19 -8.30
N LEU A 122 -3.03 -1.50 -9.44
CA LEU A 122 -3.76 -1.98 -10.61
C LEU A 122 -2.86 -1.90 -11.84
N ILE A 123 -3.09 -2.75 -12.84
CA ILE A 123 -2.60 -2.52 -14.19
C ILE A 123 -3.60 -1.60 -14.89
N TRP A 124 -3.08 -0.58 -15.55
CA TRP A 124 -3.88 0.42 -16.23
C TRP A 124 -3.57 0.43 -17.73
N GLY A 125 -4.58 0.30 -18.56
CA GLY A 125 -4.51 0.43 -20.01
C GLY A 125 -5.12 1.74 -20.50
N GLU A 126 -5.27 1.90 -21.81
CA GLU A 126 -5.86 3.10 -22.42
C GLU A 126 -7.28 3.35 -21.93
N ASP A 127 -8.08 2.29 -21.77
CA ASP A 127 -9.52 2.39 -21.44
C ASP A 127 -9.80 2.27 -19.94
N GLY A 128 -8.77 2.18 -19.07
CA GLY A 128 -8.95 2.04 -17.63
C GLY A 128 -8.24 0.84 -17.00
N PRO A 129 -8.68 0.44 -15.79
CA PRO A 129 -8.06 -0.67 -15.07
C PRO A 129 -8.27 -2.01 -15.79
N ARG A 130 -7.22 -2.83 -15.81
CA ARG A 130 -7.24 -4.17 -16.34
C ARG A 130 -7.62 -5.20 -15.28
N SER A 131 -7.92 -6.41 -15.71
CA SER A 131 -8.29 -7.50 -14.82
C SER A 131 -7.16 -7.87 -13.85
N PHE A 132 -7.53 -8.38 -12.67
CA PHE A 132 -6.58 -8.91 -11.69
C PHE A 132 -5.68 -10.02 -12.25
N PHE A 133 -6.14 -10.77 -13.26
CA PHE A 133 -5.35 -11.80 -13.91
C PHE A 133 -4.08 -11.23 -14.58
N GLU A 134 -4.16 -10.05 -15.21
CA GLU A 134 -3.00 -9.40 -15.82
C GLU A 134 -1.98 -8.95 -14.76
N LEU A 135 -2.48 -8.46 -13.63
CA LEU A 135 -1.66 -8.13 -12.47
C LEU A 135 -0.94 -9.36 -11.91
N GLN A 136 -1.65 -10.49 -11.76
CA GLN A 136 -1.05 -11.76 -11.33
C GLN A 136 0.02 -12.27 -12.30
N ARG A 137 -0.20 -12.14 -13.60
CA ARG A 137 0.81 -12.49 -14.61
C ARG A 137 2.10 -11.69 -14.41
N ARG A 138 2.00 -10.44 -14.01
CA ARG A 138 3.14 -9.58 -13.73
C ARG A 138 3.90 -10.04 -12.48
N LEU A 139 3.20 -10.37 -11.39
CA LEU A 139 3.82 -10.89 -10.17
C LEU A 139 4.58 -12.19 -10.39
N ASN A 140 4.08 -13.07 -11.28
CA ASN A 140 4.67 -14.36 -11.57
C ASN A 140 5.88 -14.28 -12.53
N ARG A 141 6.16 -13.13 -13.12
CA ARG A 141 7.36 -12.93 -13.94
C ARG A 141 8.58 -12.79 -13.05
N ARG A 142 9.52 -13.74 -13.14
CA ARG A 142 10.79 -13.75 -12.38
C ARG A 142 11.81 -12.68 -12.84
N VAL A 143 11.51 -11.91 -13.85
CA VAL A 143 12.41 -10.89 -14.42
C VAL A 143 11.65 -9.57 -14.49
N ALA A 144 12.21 -8.53 -13.88
CA ALA A 144 11.67 -7.17 -14.01
C ALA A 144 11.62 -6.77 -15.50
N PRO A 145 10.53 -6.21 -15.99
CA PRO A 145 10.39 -5.81 -17.40
C PRO A 145 11.17 -4.50 -17.64
N THR A 146 12.49 -4.59 -17.78
CA THR A 146 13.31 -3.39 -18.01
C THR A 146 13.43 -2.99 -19.48
N THR A 147 12.92 -3.77 -20.44
CA THR A 147 13.19 -3.45 -21.87
C THR A 147 12.08 -3.84 -22.85
N GLN A 148 10.97 -4.42 -22.44
CA GLN A 148 9.91 -4.87 -23.35
C GLN A 148 8.55 -4.16 -23.18
N LEU A 149 8.50 -3.05 -22.47
CA LEU A 149 7.24 -2.31 -22.23
C LEU A 149 6.68 -1.61 -23.48
N SER A 150 7.45 -1.50 -24.56
CA SER A 150 7.04 -0.68 -25.72
C SER A 150 6.45 -1.43 -26.91
N LEU A 151 6.36 -2.77 -26.86
CA LEU A 151 5.88 -3.53 -28.01
C LEU A 151 4.39 -3.92 -27.99
N PHE A 152 3.69 -3.74 -26.84
CA PHE A 152 2.30 -4.17 -26.67
C PHE A 152 1.38 -3.16 -26.00
N GLY A 153 1.57 -1.87 -26.23
CA GLY A 153 0.74 -0.82 -25.60
C GLY A 153 1.25 -0.40 -24.22
N GLU A 154 0.91 0.82 -23.82
CA GLU A 154 1.37 1.45 -22.59
C GLU A 154 0.60 0.98 -21.33
N GLU A 155 0.61 -0.34 -21.10
CA GLU A 155 0.05 -0.88 -19.85
C GLU A 155 1.05 -0.65 -18.71
N SER A 156 0.71 0.23 -17.80
CA SER A 156 1.53 0.55 -16.63
C SER A 156 0.81 0.24 -15.33
N ALA A 157 1.55 -0.11 -14.29
CA ALA A 157 0.96 -0.17 -12.96
C ALA A 157 0.63 1.24 -12.46
N ARG A 158 -0.50 1.37 -11.78
CA ARG A 158 -0.89 2.57 -11.03
C ARG A 158 -1.21 2.20 -9.59
N PHE A 159 -0.86 3.11 -8.70
CA PHE A 159 -1.20 3.03 -7.29
C PHE A 159 -2.40 3.93 -7.03
N ILE A 160 -3.53 3.35 -6.64
CA ILE A 160 -4.74 4.08 -6.28
C ILE A 160 -4.75 4.24 -4.77
N ALA A 161 -4.40 5.44 -4.30
CA ALA A 161 -4.34 5.75 -2.88
C ALA A 161 -5.71 6.09 -2.32
N TYR A 162 -6.10 5.47 -1.22
CA TYR A 162 -7.33 5.77 -0.51
C TYR A 162 -7.10 6.27 0.92
N ASP A 163 -5.91 6.10 1.48
CA ASP A 163 -5.58 6.64 2.80
C ASP A 163 -4.14 7.15 2.89
N LEU A 164 -3.93 8.13 3.76
CA LEU A 164 -2.62 8.70 4.09
C LEU A 164 -2.29 8.36 5.54
N LEU A 165 -1.33 7.46 5.73
CA LEU A 165 -0.95 6.98 7.07
C LEU A 165 0.15 7.82 7.71
N GLU A 166 1.03 8.43 6.90
CA GLU A 166 2.12 9.28 7.35
C GLU A 166 2.34 10.43 6.37
N SER A 167 2.56 11.64 6.88
CA SER A 167 3.02 12.79 6.12
C SER A 167 4.03 13.58 6.94
N ASP A 168 5.05 14.11 6.26
CA ASP A 168 6.16 14.84 6.90
C ASP A 168 6.88 14.04 8.00
N GLY A 169 6.87 12.71 7.91
CA GLY A 169 7.41 11.79 8.91
C GLY A 169 6.55 11.67 10.18
N ILE A 170 5.32 12.18 10.17
CA ILE A 170 4.40 12.13 11.31
C ILE A 170 3.31 11.10 11.04
N ASP A 171 3.16 10.14 11.96
CA ASP A 171 2.06 9.16 11.94
C ASP A 171 0.70 9.86 12.08
N ARG A 172 -0.16 9.71 11.08
CA ARG A 172 -1.49 10.34 11.00
C ARG A 172 -2.64 9.38 11.34
N ARG A 173 -2.37 8.14 11.64
CA ARG A 173 -3.40 7.11 11.86
C ARG A 173 -4.35 7.42 13.02
N SER A 174 -3.94 8.25 13.97
CA SER A 174 -4.78 8.74 15.06
C SER A 174 -5.71 9.91 14.67
N GLU A 175 -5.49 10.52 13.50
CA GLU A 175 -6.39 11.57 12.98
C GLU A 175 -7.66 10.94 12.38
N SER A 176 -8.73 11.72 12.23
CA SER A 176 -9.94 11.27 11.55
C SER A 176 -9.66 10.91 10.09
N PHE A 177 -10.44 10.00 9.52
CA PHE A 177 -10.34 9.65 8.10
C PHE A 177 -10.49 10.90 7.20
N GLU A 178 -11.45 11.75 7.50
CA GLU A 178 -11.67 13.01 6.78
C GLU A 178 -10.41 13.90 6.73
N SER A 179 -9.72 14.06 7.89
CA SER A 179 -8.48 14.84 7.96
C SER A 179 -7.37 14.21 7.11
N ARG A 180 -7.19 12.89 7.20
CA ARG A 180 -6.20 12.17 6.40
C ARG A 180 -6.51 12.24 4.91
N ARG A 181 -7.79 12.12 4.55
CA ARG A 181 -8.26 12.22 3.17
C ARG A 181 -7.99 13.59 2.56
N ALA A 182 -8.36 14.65 3.26
CA ALA A 182 -8.08 16.02 2.81
C ALA A 182 -6.58 16.31 2.64
N ARG A 183 -5.73 15.69 3.47
CA ARG A 183 -4.26 15.78 3.30
C ARG A 183 -3.77 15.00 2.09
N LEU A 184 -4.31 13.80 1.85
CA LEU A 184 -4.00 12.97 0.68
C LEU A 184 -4.31 13.73 -0.61
N GLU A 185 -5.50 14.29 -0.73
CA GLU A 185 -5.94 15.03 -1.92
C GLU A 185 -5.00 16.22 -2.19
N ARG A 186 -4.74 17.05 -1.19
CA ARG A 186 -3.78 18.18 -1.34
C ARG A 186 -2.38 17.71 -1.71
N MET A 187 -1.92 16.60 -1.16
CA MET A 187 -0.61 16.04 -1.49
C MET A 187 -0.55 15.63 -2.95
N LEU A 188 -1.56 14.95 -3.47
CA LEU A 188 -1.63 14.50 -4.85
C LEU A 188 -1.80 15.67 -5.83
N GLU A 189 -2.51 16.72 -5.44
CA GLU A 189 -2.62 17.97 -6.23
C GLU A 189 -1.27 18.69 -6.35
N THR A 190 -0.50 18.74 -5.26
CA THR A 190 0.80 19.42 -5.24
C THR A 190 1.94 18.59 -5.82
N HIS A 191 1.76 17.27 -5.88
CA HIS A 191 2.73 16.32 -6.42
C HIS A 191 2.06 15.41 -7.47
N PRO A 192 1.66 15.97 -8.62
CA PRO A 192 0.97 15.20 -9.65
C PRO A 192 1.89 14.09 -10.20
N SER A 193 1.33 12.91 -10.38
CA SER A 193 2.01 11.74 -10.91
C SER A 193 1.05 10.89 -11.75
N ASP A 194 1.51 10.37 -12.87
CA ASP A 194 0.75 9.39 -13.65
C ASP A 194 0.72 8.01 -12.97
N ALA A 195 1.69 7.76 -12.10
CA ALA A 195 1.81 6.49 -11.40
C ALA A 195 0.93 6.39 -10.15
N ILE A 196 0.52 7.53 -9.56
CA ILE A 196 -0.25 7.57 -8.31
C ILE A 196 -1.49 8.44 -8.50
N ARG A 197 -2.64 7.91 -8.10
CA ARG A 197 -3.92 8.63 -8.12
C ARG A 197 -4.66 8.42 -6.81
N GLY A 198 -5.49 9.39 -6.43
CA GLY A 198 -6.45 9.20 -5.36
C GLY A 198 -7.61 8.32 -5.81
N SER A 199 -8.11 7.48 -4.93
CA SER A 199 -9.41 6.82 -5.11
C SER A 199 -10.51 7.88 -5.09
N SER A 200 -11.42 7.83 -6.05
CA SER A 200 -12.53 8.80 -6.12
C SER A 200 -13.64 8.41 -5.18
N SER A 201 -14.15 9.38 -4.43
CA SER A 201 -15.37 9.18 -3.64
C SER A 201 -16.58 9.16 -4.56
N ILE A 202 -17.50 8.23 -4.27
CA ILE A 202 -18.81 8.16 -4.91
C ILE A 202 -19.74 9.07 -4.10
N HIS A 203 -20.30 10.08 -4.76
CA HIS A 203 -21.28 10.95 -4.12
C HIS A 203 -22.63 10.24 -4.02
N PHE A 204 -23.24 10.27 -2.84
CA PHE A 204 -24.56 9.71 -2.57
C PHE A 204 -25.24 10.49 -1.44
N GLU A 205 -26.53 10.65 -1.53
CA GLU A 205 -27.35 11.29 -0.50
C GLU A 205 -28.20 10.26 0.25
N ASP A 206 -28.47 9.12 -0.41
CA ASP A 206 -29.27 8.03 0.17
C ASP A 206 -28.60 6.67 -0.13
N TRP A 207 -28.72 5.72 0.79
CA TRP A 207 -28.13 4.40 0.64
C TRP A 207 -28.63 3.63 -0.59
N SER A 208 -29.84 3.90 -1.04
CA SER A 208 -30.41 3.27 -2.24
C SER A 208 -29.66 3.63 -3.52
N GLU A 209 -28.92 4.74 -3.54
CA GLU A 209 -28.12 5.16 -4.69
C GLU A 209 -26.85 4.32 -4.86
N LEU A 210 -26.42 3.61 -3.80
CA LEU A 210 -25.28 2.69 -3.82
C LEU A 210 -25.69 1.24 -4.13
N ALA A 211 -26.96 0.94 -4.27
CA ALA A 211 -27.43 -0.38 -4.65
C ALA A 211 -27.02 -0.68 -6.11
N PRO A 212 -26.53 -1.91 -6.41
CA PRO A 212 -26.13 -2.33 -7.76
C PRO A 212 -27.32 -2.46 -8.69
#